data_981240c80da20c05cf66b6c3137c5b16
#
_entry.id   981240c80da20c05cf66b6c3137c5b16
#
_cell.length_a   1.000
_cell.length_b   1.000
_cell.length_c   1.000
_cell.angle_alpha   90.00
_cell.angle_beta   90.00
_cell.angle_gamma   90.00
#
_symmetry.space_group_name_H-M   'P 1'
#
loop_
_entity.id
_entity.type
_entity.pdbx_description
1 polymer ?
#
loop_
_entity_poly.entity_id
_entity_poly.type
_entity_poly.pdbx_seq_one_letter_code
_entity_poly.pdbx_strand_id
1 'polypeptide(L)'
;MMTALVAPEAQAQDPKYTRMLEDMVDQKYERVLYRAIKFTEDEKTKKHPEPYYYMAAAYLRIYLSDDPELQEKYSKALKESLKYAVKFVKKDKEIEYVLDQMEFFEELRVAAIAQADTEMDAEKYTRAKSLYNYLVKLDLKDPSAYMMRGFANYQARSKRDAYVDFDVACELIGSMTGRTKASEETGHYRVEPLSDSQESLLKTSIMSAAEQLDADGERARAVELLEYGLGLFEGDRSFMVTYSSIVG
;
A
#
# COMPACT_ATOMS: atom_id res chain seq x y z
N MET A 1 -20.60 30.57 23.57
CA MET A 1 -20.75 29.12 23.75
C MET A 1 -19.53 28.46 23.15
N MET A 2 -18.58 28.04 23.98
CA MET A 2 -17.41 27.29 23.53
C MET A 2 -17.80 25.81 23.43
N THR A 3 -17.88 25.29 22.22
CA THR A 3 -17.97 23.84 21.96
C THR A 3 -16.60 23.24 22.26
N ALA A 4 -16.50 22.50 23.36
CA ALA A 4 -15.34 21.67 23.65
C ALA A 4 -15.22 20.62 22.56
N LEU A 5 -14.12 20.63 21.79
CA LEU A 5 -13.70 19.49 20.97
C LEU A 5 -13.44 18.34 21.95
N VAL A 6 -14.32 17.35 21.93
CA VAL A 6 -14.06 16.06 22.55
C VAL A 6 -13.01 15.40 21.66
N ALA A 7 -11.77 15.34 22.13
CA ALA A 7 -10.75 14.50 21.52
C ALA A 7 -11.27 13.05 21.50
N PRO A 8 -11.11 12.30 20.40
CA PRO A 8 -11.45 10.90 20.40
C PRO A 8 -10.68 10.22 21.54
N GLU A 9 -11.39 9.49 22.38
CA GLU A 9 -10.78 8.67 23.42
C GLU A 9 -9.83 7.68 22.69
N ALA A 10 -8.53 7.93 22.77
CA ALA A 10 -7.54 6.97 22.32
C ALA A 10 -7.83 5.66 23.05
N GLN A 11 -8.20 4.62 22.34
CA GLN A 11 -8.43 3.32 22.96
C GLN A 11 -7.22 2.96 23.79
N ALA A 12 -7.45 2.71 25.07
CA ALA A 12 -6.38 2.42 25.99
C ALA A 12 -5.69 1.13 25.54
N GLN A 13 -4.45 1.28 25.08
CA GLN A 13 -3.59 0.14 24.71
C GLN A 13 -3.65 -0.94 25.80
N ASP A 14 -3.76 -2.21 25.39
CA ASP A 14 -3.75 -3.33 26.33
C ASP A 14 -2.47 -3.27 27.20
N PRO A 15 -2.57 -3.16 28.53
CA PRO A 15 -1.43 -2.99 29.44
C PRO A 15 -0.29 -4.01 29.25
N LYS A 16 -0.59 -5.21 28.72
CA LYS A 16 0.43 -6.23 28.45
C LYS A 16 1.39 -5.86 27.30
N TYR A 17 1.01 -4.90 26.41
CA TYR A 17 1.85 -4.44 25.31
C TYR A 17 2.58 -3.12 25.59
N THR A 18 2.31 -2.45 26.71
CA THR A 18 2.91 -1.18 27.12
C THR A 18 4.44 -1.17 27.01
N ARG A 19 5.09 -2.28 27.38
CA ARG A 19 6.55 -2.38 27.27
C ARG A 19 7.07 -2.36 25.83
N MET A 20 6.27 -2.78 24.84
CA MET A 20 6.66 -2.66 23.44
C MET A 20 6.55 -1.21 22.98
N LEU A 21 5.53 -0.48 23.44
CA LEU A 21 5.41 0.95 23.18
C LEU A 21 6.60 1.72 23.79
N GLU A 22 6.95 1.45 25.06
CA GLU A 22 8.11 2.06 25.71
C GLU A 22 9.41 1.78 24.94
N ASP A 23 9.64 0.51 24.54
CA ASP A 23 10.80 0.13 23.75
C ASP A 23 10.78 0.79 22.33
N MET A 24 9.58 1.05 21.71
CA MET A 24 9.45 1.81 20.45
C MET A 24 9.87 3.28 20.64
N VAL A 25 9.36 3.95 21.69
CA VAL A 25 9.70 5.34 22.03
C VAL A 25 11.19 5.49 22.30
N ASP A 26 11.79 4.52 22.99
CA ASP A 26 13.23 4.46 23.28
C ASP A 26 14.09 4.04 22.08
N GLN A 27 13.48 3.79 20.91
CA GLN A 27 14.14 3.30 19.68
C GLN A 27 14.87 1.95 19.86
N LYS A 28 14.43 1.14 20.82
CA LYS A 28 14.96 -0.20 21.10
C LYS A 28 14.28 -1.26 20.21
N TYR A 29 14.31 -1.08 18.90
CA TYR A 29 13.53 -1.86 17.92
C TYR A 29 13.77 -3.36 18.02
N GLU A 30 14.99 -3.80 18.29
CA GLU A 30 15.31 -5.23 18.45
C GLU A 30 14.62 -5.84 19.69
N ARG A 31 14.44 -5.05 20.76
CA ARG A 31 13.70 -5.50 21.94
C ARG A 31 12.21 -5.62 21.64
N VAL A 32 11.69 -4.66 20.85
CA VAL A 32 10.30 -4.75 20.36
C VAL A 32 10.10 -6.05 19.58
N LEU A 33 10.96 -6.34 18.59
CA LEU A 33 10.89 -7.55 17.79
C LEU A 33 10.95 -8.82 18.68
N TYR A 34 11.89 -8.87 19.62
CA TYR A 34 12.03 -9.99 20.53
C TYR A 34 10.77 -10.24 21.38
N ARG A 35 10.15 -9.16 21.90
CA ARG A 35 8.92 -9.26 22.70
C ARG A 35 7.73 -9.66 21.83
N ALA A 36 7.57 -8.99 20.69
CA ALA A 36 6.46 -9.25 19.79
C ALA A 36 6.46 -10.69 19.26
N ILE A 37 7.63 -11.25 18.92
CA ILE A 37 7.76 -12.66 18.52
C ILE A 37 7.17 -13.58 19.59
N LYS A 38 7.50 -13.39 20.87
CA LYS A 38 6.95 -14.20 21.97
C LYS A 38 5.43 -14.16 22.01
N PHE A 39 4.83 -12.98 21.79
CA PHE A 39 3.37 -12.85 21.75
C PHE A 39 2.75 -13.51 20.53
N THR A 40 3.45 -13.55 19.39
CA THR A 40 2.95 -14.22 18.18
C THR A 40 3.09 -15.74 18.24
N GLU A 41 3.90 -16.29 19.13
CA GLU A 41 4.10 -17.71 19.35
C GLU A 41 3.21 -18.26 20.49
N ASP A 42 2.77 -17.41 21.43
CA ASP A 42 1.91 -17.82 22.56
C ASP A 42 0.46 -18.05 22.07
N GLU A 43 -0.08 -19.22 22.38
CA GLU A 43 -1.43 -19.64 22.01
C GLU A 43 -2.53 -18.65 22.44
N LYS A 44 -2.33 -17.92 23.55
CA LYS A 44 -3.30 -16.99 24.12
C LYS A 44 -3.30 -15.63 23.40
N THR A 45 -2.15 -15.25 22.83
CA THR A 45 -1.94 -13.91 22.24
C THR A 45 -1.70 -13.93 20.74
N LYS A 46 -1.36 -15.05 20.12
CA LYS A 46 -1.08 -15.17 18.68
C LYS A 46 -2.23 -14.76 17.75
N LYS A 47 -3.46 -14.65 18.29
CA LYS A 47 -4.63 -14.18 17.52
C LYS A 47 -4.82 -12.66 17.62
N HIS A 48 -4.18 -12.01 18.59
CA HIS A 48 -4.32 -10.58 18.82
C HIS A 48 -3.55 -9.78 17.73
N PRO A 49 -4.09 -8.69 17.19
CA PRO A 49 -3.44 -7.94 16.11
C PRO A 49 -2.21 -7.16 16.57
N GLU A 50 -2.22 -6.53 17.75
CA GLU A 50 -1.16 -5.60 18.20
C GLU A 50 0.28 -6.15 18.12
N PRO A 51 0.62 -7.39 18.50
CA PRO A 51 1.97 -7.89 18.35
C PRO A 51 2.49 -7.85 16.91
N TYR A 52 1.60 -8.07 15.95
CA TYR A 52 1.95 -8.00 14.52
C TYR A 52 2.16 -6.55 14.06
N TYR A 53 1.38 -5.59 14.59
CA TYR A 53 1.62 -4.16 14.40
C TYR A 53 3.00 -3.76 14.90
N TYR A 54 3.35 -4.10 16.15
CA TYR A 54 4.67 -3.76 16.70
C TYR A 54 5.82 -4.37 15.91
N MET A 55 5.67 -5.59 15.38
CA MET A 55 6.67 -6.16 14.49
C MET A 55 6.79 -5.35 13.20
N ALA A 56 5.67 -5.00 12.58
CA ALA A 56 5.66 -4.20 11.35
C ALA A 56 6.29 -2.83 11.57
N ALA A 57 5.88 -2.13 12.63
CA ALA A 57 6.38 -0.81 12.97
C ALA A 57 7.89 -0.82 13.30
N ALA A 58 8.36 -1.78 14.11
CA ALA A 58 9.78 -1.90 14.44
C ALA A 58 10.64 -2.16 13.20
N TYR A 59 10.20 -3.06 12.28
CA TYR A 59 10.89 -3.27 11.02
C TYR A 59 10.89 -2.04 10.11
N LEU A 60 9.80 -1.26 10.08
CA LEU A 60 9.77 0.00 9.32
C LEU A 60 10.78 1.01 9.89
N ARG A 61 10.82 1.18 11.21
CA ARG A 61 11.80 2.07 11.87
C ARG A 61 13.23 1.62 11.62
N ILE A 62 13.52 0.33 11.63
CA ILE A 62 14.84 -0.22 11.25
C ILE A 62 15.18 0.13 9.79
N TYR A 63 14.24 -0.02 8.87
CA TYR A 63 14.44 0.31 7.47
C TYR A 63 14.75 1.80 7.24
N LEU A 64 14.05 2.67 7.99
CA LEU A 64 14.19 4.13 7.91
C LEU A 64 15.33 4.68 8.80
N SER A 65 16.00 3.84 9.57
CA SER A 65 17.09 4.24 10.46
C SER A 65 18.33 4.68 9.67
N ASP A 66 19.07 5.62 10.22
CA ASP A 66 20.40 6.01 9.72
C ASP A 66 21.54 5.12 10.26
N ASP A 67 21.22 4.05 11.02
CA ASP A 67 22.19 3.11 11.57
C ASP A 67 22.55 2.02 10.55
N PRO A 68 23.75 2.07 9.94
CA PRO A 68 24.15 1.14 8.90
C PRO A 68 24.32 -0.30 9.41
N GLU A 69 24.72 -0.50 10.67
CA GLU A 69 24.86 -1.84 11.25
C GLU A 69 23.49 -2.50 11.40
N LEU A 70 22.50 -1.71 11.84
CA LEU A 70 21.14 -2.15 11.98
C LEU A 70 20.50 -2.46 10.62
N GLN A 71 20.74 -1.61 9.60
CA GLN A 71 20.26 -1.84 8.24
C GLN A 71 20.90 -3.08 7.59
N GLU A 72 22.19 -3.31 7.78
CA GLU A 72 22.88 -4.49 7.27
C GLU A 72 22.33 -5.77 7.92
N LYS A 73 22.22 -5.77 9.25
CA LYS A 73 21.66 -6.88 10.02
C LYS A 73 20.22 -7.24 9.60
N TYR A 74 19.43 -6.22 9.27
CA TYR A 74 18.03 -6.37 8.86
C TYR A 74 17.80 -5.95 7.40
N SER A 75 18.63 -6.40 6.50
CA SER A 75 18.61 -6.02 5.07
C SER A 75 17.27 -6.26 4.35
N LYS A 76 16.34 -7.00 4.97
CA LYS A 76 14.98 -7.25 4.47
C LYS A 76 13.91 -6.54 5.31
N ALA A 77 14.28 -5.53 6.11
CA ALA A 77 13.39 -4.88 7.07
C ALA A 77 12.09 -4.40 6.44
N LEU A 78 12.13 -3.69 5.32
CA LEU A 78 10.91 -3.23 4.63
C LEU A 78 9.99 -4.40 4.24
N LYS A 79 10.54 -5.49 3.70
CA LYS A 79 9.74 -6.66 3.32
C LYS A 79 9.12 -7.36 4.54
N GLU A 80 9.86 -7.46 5.64
CA GLU A 80 9.33 -8.02 6.89
C GLU A 80 8.26 -7.07 7.48
N SER A 81 8.46 -5.74 7.43
CA SER A 81 7.44 -4.77 7.83
C SER A 81 6.13 -5.00 7.06
N LEU A 82 6.18 -5.00 5.74
CA LEU A 82 5.01 -5.25 4.87
C LEU A 82 4.33 -6.60 5.18
N LYS A 83 5.11 -7.65 5.38
CA LYS A 83 4.60 -8.99 5.72
C LYS A 83 3.84 -8.99 7.04
N TYR A 84 4.37 -8.33 8.07
CA TYR A 84 3.71 -8.26 9.38
C TYR A 84 2.54 -7.28 9.39
N ALA A 85 2.58 -6.19 8.61
CA ALA A 85 1.44 -5.32 8.39
C ALA A 85 0.26 -6.07 7.75
N VAL A 86 0.50 -6.90 6.72
CA VAL A 86 -0.55 -7.77 6.15
C VAL A 86 -1.09 -8.77 7.19
N LYS A 87 -0.25 -9.31 8.08
CA LYS A 87 -0.73 -10.18 9.15
C LYS A 87 -1.57 -9.42 10.18
N PHE A 88 -1.17 -8.19 10.51
CA PHE A 88 -1.90 -7.30 11.39
C PHE A 88 -3.32 -7.05 10.87
N VAL A 89 -3.45 -6.57 9.61
CA VAL A 89 -4.76 -6.35 8.96
C VAL A 89 -5.62 -7.63 8.97
N LYS A 90 -5.03 -8.78 8.67
CA LYS A 90 -5.77 -10.06 8.69
C LYS A 90 -6.22 -10.52 10.06
N LYS A 91 -5.57 -10.08 11.13
CA LYS A 91 -5.93 -10.41 12.52
C LYS A 91 -6.98 -9.43 13.06
N ASP A 92 -6.98 -8.20 12.59
CA ASP A 92 -7.92 -7.15 12.98
C ASP A 92 -9.21 -7.23 12.13
N LYS A 93 -10.06 -8.19 12.47
CA LYS A 93 -11.28 -8.46 11.71
C LYS A 93 -12.32 -7.34 11.80
N GLU A 94 -12.34 -6.63 12.90
CA GLU A 94 -13.29 -5.54 13.17
C GLU A 94 -12.74 -4.18 12.71
N ILE A 95 -11.52 -4.16 12.16
CA ILE A 95 -10.82 -2.96 11.64
C ILE A 95 -10.60 -1.90 12.74
N GLU A 96 -10.67 -2.30 13.99
CA GLU A 96 -10.61 -1.40 15.15
C GLU A 96 -9.19 -0.83 15.32
N TYR A 97 -8.19 -1.72 15.32
CA TYR A 97 -6.78 -1.32 15.52
C TYR A 97 -6.15 -0.73 14.26
N VAL A 98 -6.57 -1.14 13.07
CA VAL A 98 -6.06 -0.63 11.80
C VAL A 98 -6.36 0.85 11.65
N LEU A 99 -7.58 1.29 12.00
CA LEU A 99 -7.98 2.69 11.89
C LEU A 99 -7.14 3.62 12.77
N ASP A 100 -6.70 3.13 13.93
CA ASP A 100 -5.82 3.90 14.83
C ASP A 100 -4.38 4.04 14.29
N GLN A 101 -4.01 3.26 13.26
CA GLN A 101 -2.64 3.17 12.74
C GLN A 101 -2.51 3.69 11.29
N MET A 102 -3.40 4.55 10.84
CA MET A 102 -3.43 5.03 9.45
C MET A 102 -2.13 5.76 9.05
N GLU A 103 -1.54 6.54 9.95
CA GLU A 103 -0.27 7.22 9.72
C GLU A 103 0.87 6.23 9.46
N PHE A 104 0.93 5.13 10.23
CA PHE A 104 1.88 4.05 9.99
C PHE A 104 1.70 3.41 8.61
N PHE A 105 0.46 3.15 8.19
CA PHE A 105 0.19 2.56 6.88
C PHE A 105 0.60 3.48 5.74
N GLU A 106 0.37 4.79 5.88
CA GLU A 106 0.79 5.76 4.88
C GLU A 106 2.33 5.83 4.78
N GLU A 107 3.03 5.89 5.90
CA GLU A 107 4.50 5.88 5.93
C GLU A 107 5.06 4.58 5.33
N LEU A 108 4.47 3.43 5.65
CA LEU A 108 4.86 2.14 5.08
C LEU A 108 4.61 2.07 3.57
N ARG A 109 3.50 2.65 3.11
CA ARG A 109 3.16 2.76 1.69
C ARG A 109 4.21 3.59 0.95
N VAL A 110 4.51 4.79 1.43
CA VAL A 110 5.51 5.69 0.85
C VAL A 110 6.87 4.99 0.75
N ALA A 111 7.31 4.33 1.81
CA ALA A 111 8.56 3.58 1.81
C ALA A 111 8.55 2.42 0.79
N ALA A 112 7.44 1.70 0.68
CA ALA A 112 7.31 0.59 -0.26
C ALA A 112 7.30 1.04 -1.72
N ILE A 113 6.63 2.16 -2.02
CA ILE A 113 6.59 2.77 -3.36
C ILE A 113 8.00 3.22 -3.75
N ALA A 114 8.68 4.00 -2.90
CA ALA A 114 10.03 4.50 -3.17
C ALA A 114 11.04 3.35 -3.46
N GLN A 115 10.95 2.25 -2.70
CA GLN A 115 11.78 1.08 -2.97
C GLN A 115 11.37 0.38 -4.27
N ALA A 116 10.06 0.29 -4.56
CA ALA A 116 9.57 -0.33 -5.78
C ALA A 116 9.99 0.47 -7.03
N ASP A 117 9.94 1.79 -6.98
CA ASP A 117 10.41 2.66 -8.06
C ASP A 117 11.93 2.46 -8.31
N THR A 118 12.73 2.38 -7.25
CA THR A 118 14.16 2.03 -7.36
C THR A 118 14.37 0.68 -8.05
N GLU A 119 13.54 -0.32 -7.76
CA GLU A 119 13.63 -1.63 -8.40
C GLU A 119 13.10 -1.60 -9.86
N MET A 120 12.11 -0.75 -10.18
CA MET A 120 11.61 -0.50 -11.54
C MET A 120 12.69 0.16 -12.39
N ASP A 121 13.35 1.21 -11.90
CA ASP A 121 14.42 1.92 -12.57
C ASP A 121 15.64 1.01 -12.83
N ALA A 122 15.88 0.07 -11.92
CA ALA A 122 16.93 -0.95 -12.08
C ALA A 122 16.49 -2.16 -12.95
N GLU A 123 15.31 -2.08 -13.60
CA GLU A 123 14.71 -3.17 -14.40
C GLU A 123 14.47 -4.47 -13.63
N LYS A 124 14.43 -4.41 -12.30
CA LYS A 124 14.18 -5.57 -11.41
C LYS A 124 12.67 -5.74 -11.17
N TYR A 125 11.91 -5.81 -12.23
CA TYR A 125 10.44 -5.79 -12.21
C TYR A 125 9.81 -6.83 -11.28
N THR A 126 10.39 -8.02 -11.15
CA THR A 126 9.90 -9.05 -10.23
C THR A 126 10.01 -8.63 -8.76
N ARG A 127 11.02 -7.81 -8.41
CA ARG A 127 11.16 -7.29 -7.04
C ARG A 127 10.16 -6.18 -6.78
N ALA A 128 10.00 -5.23 -7.72
CA ALA A 128 8.98 -4.20 -7.66
C ALA A 128 7.57 -4.81 -7.52
N LYS A 129 7.22 -5.77 -8.39
CA LYS A 129 5.98 -6.55 -8.31
C LYS A 129 5.74 -7.14 -6.90
N SER A 130 6.79 -7.67 -6.27
CA SER A 130 6.68 -8.24 -4.91
C SER A 130 6.25 -7.20 -3.88
N LEU A 131 6.72 -5.96 -3.98
CA LEU A 131 6.34 -4.85 -3.10
C LEU A 131 4.90 -4.42 -3.35
N TYR A 132 4.53 -4.18 -4.61
CA TYR A 132 3.14 -3.85 -4.96
C TYR A 132 2.14 -4.95 -4.57
N ASN A 133 2.54 -6.23 -4.62
CA ASN A 133 1.70 -7.32 -4.14
C ASN A 133 1.41 -7.25 -2.63
N TYR A 134 2.31 -6.68 -1.83
CA TYR A 134 2.01 -6.39 -0.42
C TYR A 134 1.03 -5.22 -0.30
N LEU A 135 1.18 -4.14 -1.07
CA LEU A 135 0.27 -3.01 -1.06
C LEU A 135 -1.16 -3.45 -1.42
N VAL A 136 -1.32 -4.26 -2.47
CA VAL A 136 -2.62 -4.86 -2.80
C VAL A 136 -3.20 -5.68 -1.64
N LYS A 137 -2.37 -6.41 -0.88
CA LYS A 137 -2.85 -7.20 0.27
C LYS A 137 -3.20 -6.36 1.49
N LEU A 138 -2.63 -5.16 1.60
CA LEU A 138 -2.96 -4.21 2.66
C LEU A 138 -4.30 -3.52 2.38
N ASP A 139 -4.56 -3.18 1.13
CA ASP A 139 -5.82 -2.58 0.70
C ASP A 139 -6.27 -3.17 -0.65
N LEU A 140 -7.26 -4.08 -0.59
CA LEU A 140 -7.80 -4.73 -1.78
C LEU A 140 -8.67 -3.80 -2.64
N LYS A 141 -8.98 -2.60 -2.17
CA LYS A 141 -9.77 -1.58 -2.90
C LYS A 141 -8.90 -0.44 -3.45
N ASP A 142 -7.59 -0.52 -3.30
CA ASP A 142 -6.66 0.48 -3.81
C ASP A 142 -6.33 0.23 -5.31
N PRO A 143 -6.91 0.99 -6.25
CA PRO A 143 -6.62 0.82 -7.67
C PRO A 143 -5.17 1.12 -8.01
N SER A 144 -4.49 2.00 -7.25
CA SER A 144 -3.12 2.39 -7.52
C SER A 144 -2.15 1.22 -7.37
N ALA A 145 -2.35 0.40 -6.34
CA ALA A 145 -1.52 -0.78 -6.09
C ALA A 145 -1.69 -1.86 -7.17
N TYR A 146 -2.93 -2.06 -7.68
CA TYR A 146 -3.17 -2.96 -8.79
C TYR A 146 -2.56 -2.43 -10.08
N MET A 147 -2.73 -1.14 -10.40
CA MET A 147 -2.19 -0.52 -11.61
C MET A 147 -0.68 -0.67 -11.66
N MET A 148 0.03 -0.35 -10.57
CA MET A 148 1.49 -0.49 -10.50
C MET A 148 1.94 -1.94 -10.56
N ARG A 149 1.22 -2.87 -9.91
CA ARG A 149 1.54 -4.30 -10.02
C ARG A 149 1.35 -4.79 -11.46
N GLY A 150 0.30 -4.34 -12.12
CA GLY A 150 0.03 -4.60 -13.52
C GLY A 150 1.14 -4.06 -14.42
N PHE A 151 1.57 -2.83 -14.19
CA PHE A 151 2.68 -2.24 -14.95
C PHE A 151 4.00 -3.01 -14.73
N ALA A 152 4.34 -3.37 -13.50
CA ALA A 152 5.51 -4.20 -13.20
C ALA A 152 5.41 -5.60 -13.84
N ASN A 153 4.21 -6.21 -13.87
CA ASN A 153 3.95 -7.46 -14.58
C ASN A 153 4.16 -7.30 -16.09
N TYR A 154 3.68 -6.19 -16.67
CA TYR A 154 3.82 -5.89 -18.09
C TYR A 154 5.30 -5.78 -18.48
N GLN A 155 6.07 -5.00 -17.74
CA GLN A 155 7.52 -4.86 -17.92
C GLN A 155 8.27 -6.20 -17.76
N ALA A 156 7.81 -7.05 -16.84
CA ALA A 156 8.33 -8.43 -16.68
C ALA A 156 7.89 -9.41 -17.76
N ARG A 157 7.20 -8.94 -18.82
CA ARG A 157 6.62 -9.74 -19.91
C ARG A 157 5.55 -10.75 -19.48
N SER A 158 4.95 -10.56 -18.31
CA SER A 158 3.81 -11.34 -17.81
C SER A 158 2.49 -10.66 -18.22
N LYS A 159 2.26 -10.47 -19.53
CA LYS A 159 1.13 -9.69 -20.07
C LYS A 159 -0.24 -10.14 -19.53
N ARG A 160 -0.46 -11.45 -19.39
CA ARG A 160 -1.72 -11.99 -18.86
C ARG A 160 -2.01 -11.47 -17.43
N ASP A 161 -1.01 -11.54 -16.56
CA ASP A 161 -1.16 -11.07 -15.18
C ASP A 161 -1.31 -9.55 -15.13
N ALA A 162 -0.61 -8.83 -16.02
CA ALA A 162 -0.72 -7.38 -16.15
C ALA A 162 -2.16 -6.96 -16.49
N TYR A 163 -2.76 -7.60 -17.48
CA TYR A 163 -4.13 -7.27 -17.90
C TYR A 163 -5.16 -7.57 -16.82
N VAL A 164 -5.00 -8.66 -16.07
CA VAL A 164 -5.87 -8.94 -14.91
C VAL A 164 -5.78 -7.82 -13.88
N ASP A 165 -4.58 -7.34 -13.59
CA ASP A 165 -4.38 -6.25 -12.62
C ASP A 165 -4.96 -4.92 -13.16
N PHE A 166 -4.78 -4.61 -14.44
CA PHE A 166 -5.38 -3.43 -15.06
C PHE A 166 -6.90 -3.48 -15.05
N ASP A 167 -7.51 -4.63 -15.36
CA ASP A 167 -8.95 -4.81 -15.32
C ASP A 167 -9.50 -4.56 -13.91
N VAL A 168 -8.87 -5.14 -12.88
CA VAL A 168 -9.27 -4.90 -11.49
C VAL A 168 -9.15 -3.42 -11.12
N ALA A 169 -8.04 -2.76 -11.50
CA ALA A 169 -7.86 -1.33 -11.24
C ALA A 169 -8.96 -0.50 -11.93
N CYS A 170 -9.28 -0.79 -13.19
CA CYS A 170 -10.35 -0.12 -13.95
C CYS A 170 -11.72 -0.32 -13.31
N GLU A 171 -12.05 -1.53 -12.83
CA GLU A 171 -13.30 -1.78 -12.10
C GLU A 171 -13.39 -0.96 -10.83
N LEU A 172 -12.31 -0.89 -10.05
CA LEU A 172 -12.25 -0.08 -8.83
C LEU A 172 -12.42 1.41 -9.14
N ILE A 173 -11.69 1.94 -10.13
CA ILE A 173 -11.84 3.33 -10.60
C ILE A 173 -13.28 3.58 -11.09
N GLY A 174 -13.83 2.67 -11.88
CA GLY A 174 -15.20 2.77 -12.39
C GLY A 174 -16.25 2.81 -11.27
N SER A 175 -16.03 2.07 -10.17
CA SER A 175 -16.91 2.14 -9.01
C SER A 175 -16.80 3.46 -8.25
N MET A 176 -15.61 4.06 -8.19
CA MET A 176 -15.38 5.38 -7.57
C MET A 176 -16.04 6.50 -8.37
N THR A 177 -16.01 6.41 -9.70
CA THR A 177 -16.57 7.41 -10.62
C THR A 177 -18.03 7.14 -10.99
N GLY A 178 -18.66 6.09 -10.44
CA GLY A 178 -20.02 5.68 -10.75
C GLY A 178 -20.21 5.00 -12.12
N ARG A 179 -19.12 4.66 -12.81
CA ARG A 179 -19.16 3.94 -14.11
C ARG A 179 -19.50 2.46 -13.97
N THR A 180 -19.06 1.83 -12.88
CA THR A 180 -19.31 0.41 -12.59
C THR A 180 -19.80 0.23 -11.16
N LYS A 181 -20.52 -0.87 -10.88
CA LYS A 181 -20.86 -1.25 -9.51
C LYS A 181 -19.74 -2.13 -8.98
N ALA A 182 -19.11 -1.74 -7.86
CA ALA A 182 -18.16 -2.60 -7.17
C ALA A 182 -18.81 -3.91 -6.77
N SER A 183 -18.14 -5.05 -6.97
CA SER A 183 -18.58 -6.30 -6.37
C SER A 183 -18.43 -6.21 -4.85
N GLU A 184 -19.48 -6.64 -4.12
CA GLU A 184 -19.51 -6.61 -2.65
C GLU A 184 -18.48 -7.56 -1.99
N GLU A 185 -17.79 -8.38 -2.76
CA GLU A 185 -16.89 -9.43 -2.28
C GLU A 185 -15.47 -8.96 -1.88
N THR A 186 -15.08 -7.74 -2.22
CA THR A 186 -13.77 -7.19 -1.84
C THR A 186 -13.83 -6.55 -0.45
N GLY A 187 -14.05 -7.38 0.56
CA GLY A 187 -14.30 -6.92 1.91
C GLY A 187 -13.04 -6.71 2.73
N HIS A 188 -12.31 -5.62 2.55
CA HIS A 188 -11.39 -5.13 3.58
C HIS A 188 -11.42 -3.60 3.57
N TYR A 189 -10.95 -3.01 4.68
CA TYR A 189 -11.05 -1.58 4.88
C TYR A 189 -10.47 -0.81 3.68
N ARG A 190 -11.08 0.34 3.41
CA ARG A 190 -10.60 1.32 2.47
C ARG A 190 -10.63 2.69 3.13
N VAL A 191 -9.58 3.47 2.88
CA VAL A 191 -9.61 4.91 3.12
C VAL A 191 -10.35 5.55 1.94
N GLU A 192 -11.48 6.17 2.19
CA GLU A 192 -12.17 7.01 1.21
C GLU A 192 -12.20 8.46 1.72
N PRO A 193 -11.82 9.39 0.87
CA PRO A 193 -11.25 9.30 -0.49
C PRO A 193 -9.83 8.68 -0.52
N LEU A 194 -9.27 8.48 -1.73
CA LEU A 194 -7.87 8.10 -1.88
C LEU A 194 -6.98 9.10 -1.16
N SER A 195 -5.90 8.64 -0.52
CA SER A 195 -4.88 9.54 0.00
C SER A 195 -4.13 10.22 -1.15
N ASP A 196 -3.50 11.36 -0.88
CA ASP A 196 -2.71 12.09 -1.89
C ASP A 196 -1.66 11.19 -2.55
N SER A 197 -1.05 10.29 -1.77
CA SER A 197 -0.08 9.34 -2.30
C SER A 197 -0.71 8.29 -3.22
N GLN A 198 -1.91 7.80 -2.89
CA GLN A 198 -2.65 6.86 -3.72
C GLN A 198 -3.09 7.51 -5.03
N GLU A 199 -3.61 8.73 -4.96
CA GLU A 199 -4.07 9.50 -6.12
C GLU A 199 -2.90 9.81 -7.07
N SER A 200 -1.79 10.31 -6.53
CA SER A 200 -0.56 10.59 -7.30
C SER A 200 -0.02 9.34 -7.97
N LEU A 201 0.06 8.23 -7.22
CA LEU A 201 0.53 6.94 -7.75
C LEU A 201 -0.39 6.42 -8.84
N LEU A 202 -1.71 6.48 -8.64
CA LEU A 202 -2.70 6.03 -9.60
C LEU A 202 -2.58 6.81 -10.92
N LYS A 203 -2.52 8.14 -10.84
CA LYS A 203 -2.34 8.99 -12.01
C LYS A 203 -1.08 8.62 -12.80
N THR A 204 0.06 8.60 -12.11
CA THR A 204 1.36 8.31 -12.74
C THR A 204 1.37 6.91 -13.37
N SER A 205 0.82 5.91 -12.67
CA SER A 205 0.80 4.54 -13.17
C SER A 205 -0.11 4.33 -14.38
N ILE A 206 -1.28 4.99 -14.42
CA ILE A 206 -2.16 4.95 -15.61
C ILE A 206 -1.42 5.56 -16.80
N MET A 207 -0.80 6.73 -16.64
CA MET A 207 -0.06 7.40 -17.72
C MET A 207 1.09 6.52 -18.23
N SER A 208 1.95 6.02 -17.34
CA SER A 208 3.08 5.18 -17.71
C SER A 208 2.66 3.86 -18.38
N ALA A 209 1.59 3.22 -17.88
CA ALA A 209 1.07 2.02 -18.49
C ALA A 209 0.48 2.29 -19.88
N ALA A 210 -0.26 3.38 -20.05
CA ALA A 210 -0.85 3.75 -21.33
C ALA A 210 0.22 4.12 -22.38
N GLU A 211 1.24 4.90 -22.01
CA GLU A 211 2.36 5.26 -22.89
C GLU A 211 3.11 3.99 -23.36
N GLN A 212 3.38 3.04 -22.45
CA GLN A 212 4.05 1.80 -22.81
C GLN A 212 3.18 0.90 -23.70
N LEU A 213 1.89 0.79 -23.41
CA LEU A 213 0.94 0.03 -24.23
C LEU A 213 0.83 0.61 -25.64
N ASP A 214 0.76 1.92 -25.78
CA ASP A 214 0.70 2.60 -27.09
C ASP A 214 2.00 2.38 -27.87
N ALA A 215 3.16 2.53 -27.22
CA ALA A 215 4.47 2.25 -27.82
C ALA A 215 4.61 0.80 -28.32
N ASP A 216 3.98 -0.16 -27.62
CA ASP A 216 3.97 -1.58 -28.00
C ASP A 216 2.87 -1.93 -29.04
N GLY A 217 2.13 -0.94 -29.53
CA GLY A 217 1.06 -1.10 -30.54
C GLY A 217 -0.29 -1.54 -29.94
N GLU A 218 -0.43 -1.52 -28.63
CA GLU A 218 -1.68 -1.90 -27.92
C GLU A 218 -2.55 -0.67 -27.61
N ARG A 219 -2.66 0.25 -28.58
CA ARG A 219 -3.35 1.56 -28.45
C ARG A 219 -4.76 1.44 -27.87
N ALA A 220 -5.55 0.45 -28.28
CA ALA A 220 -6.91 0.28 -27.77
C ALA A 220 -6.93 0.08 -26.24
N ARG A 221 -5.96 -0.66 -25.72
CA ARG A 221 -5.82 -0.88 -24.28
C ARG A 221 -5.31 0.37 -23.55
N ALA A 222 -4.38 1.09 -24.19
CA ALA A 222 -3.90 2.37 -23.66
C ALA A 222 -5.04 3.39 -23.51
N VAL A 223 -5.88 3.51 -24.53
CA VAL A 223 -7.07 4.40 -24.53
C VAL A 223 -8.03 3.98 -23.43
N GLU A 224 -8.31 2.69 -23.28
CA GLU A 224 -9.19 2.18 -22.23
C GLU A 224 -8.72 2.59 -20.83
N LEU A 225 -7.44 2.42 -20.50
CA LEU A 225 -6.88 2.84 -19.20
C LEU A 225 -7.04 4.35 -18.97
N LEU A 226 -6.75 5.14 -19.99
CA LEU A 226 -6.86 6.61 -19.90
C LEU A 226 -8.31 7.06 -19.74
N GLU A 227 -9.27 6.42 -20.40
CA GLU A 227 -10.69 6.74 -20.27
C GLU A 227 -11.22 6.47 -18.86
N TYR A 228 -10.74 5.42 -18.18
CA TYR A 228 -11.07 5.20 -16.77
C TYR A 228 -10.47 6.29 -15.88
N GLY A 229 -9.21 6.66 -16.11
CA GLY A 229 -8.55 7.72 -15.35
C GLY A 229 -9.16 9.11 -15.58
N LEU A 230 -9.75 9.35 -16.76
CA LEU A 230 -10.33 10.65 -17.12
C LEU A 230 -11.38 11.12 -16.12
N GLY A 231 -12.20 10.20 -15.59
CA GLY A 231 -13.21 10.52 -14.57
C GLY A 231 -12.65 11.05 -13.25
N LEU A 232 -11.36 10.81 -12.98
CA LEU A 232 -10.67 11.28 -11.77
C LEU A 232 -9.74 12.46 -12.06
N PHE A 233 -9.11 12.52 -13.26
CA PHE A 233 -8.00 13.41 -13.57
C PHE A 233 -8.28 14.37 -14.73
N GLU A 234 -9.55 14.58 -15.14
CA GLU A 234 -9.94 15.47 -16.24
C GLU A 234 -9.38 16.89 -16.09
N GLY A 235 -9.30 17.38 -14.85
CA GLY A 235 -8.74 18.71 -14.55
C GLY A 235 -7.21 18.76 -14.46
N ASP A 236 -6.51 17.62 -14.51
CA ASP A 236 -5.05 17.54 -14.38
C ASP A 236 -4.38 17.73 -15.74
N ARG A 237 -3.55 18.79 -15.84
CA ARG A 237 -2.89 19.16 -17.10
C ARG A 237 -1.96 18.06 -17.62
N SER A 238 -1.21 17.40 -16.75
CA SER A 238 -0.25 16.36 -17.16
C SER A 238 -0.98 15.14 -17.72
N PHE A 239 -2.06 14.73 -17.05
CA PHE A 239 -2.91 13.64 -17.49
C PHE A 239 -3.55 13.95 -18.85
N MET A 240 -4.11 15.15 -19.02
CA MET A 240 -4.75 15.57 -20.26
C MET A 240 -3.78 15.66 -21.44
N VAL A 241 -2.51 15.99 -21.21
CA VAL A 241 -1.47 15.96 -22.24
C VAL A 241 -1.23 14.53 -22.72
N THR A 242 -1.03 13.57 -21.80
CA THR A 242 -0.85 12.15 -22.16
C THR A 242 -2.11 11.61 -22.85
N TYR A 243 -3.30 11.90 -22.31
CA TYR A 243 -4.57 11.51 -22.94
C TYR A 243 -4.65 12.01 -24.39
N SER A 244 -4.42 13.30 -24.63
CA SER A 244 -4.51 13.89 -25.97
C SER A 244 -3.45 13.36 -26.93
N SER A 245 -2.27 12.99 -26.46
CA SER A 245 -1.20 12.43 -27.31
C SER A 245 -1.51 11.01 -27.79
N ILE A 246 -2.24 10.24 -27.00
CA ILE A 246 -2.55 8.84 -27.32
C ILE A 246 -3.92 8.73 -28.01
N VAL A 247 -4.93 9.48 -27.59
CA VAL A 247 -6.30 9.41 -28.11
C VAL A 247 -6.49 10.28 -29.36
N GLY A 248 -5.82 11.45 -29.43
CA GLY A 248 -5.84 12.39 -30.60
C GLY A 248 -5.02 11.89 -31.74
#